data_dcb48456f8325593d4f0fd3d8f78f551
#
_entry.id   dcb48456f8325593d4f0fd3d8f78f551
#
_cell.length_a   1.000
_cell.length_b   1.000
_cell.length_c   1.000
_cell.angle_alpha   90.00
_cell.angle_beta   90.00
_cell.angle_gamma   90.00
#
_symmetry.space_group_name_H-M   'P 1'
#
loop_
_entity.id
_entity.type
_entity.pdbx_description
1 polymer ?
#
loop_
_entity_poly.entity_id
_entity_poly.type
_entity_poly.pdbx_seq_one_letter_code
_entity_poly.pdbx_strand_id
1 'polypeptide(L)'
;MGVIKVHEFIALDGVFEDPSWTFEFGFDPKMGETLAAITGSCQAILLGRRTFEMFAAAWSSRTADQDPGAPFFNDTSKYVVSGSLKTAEWNNSTILGPYSADTIRKLKDQADGGIYVSGSGTLARAMLADGLVDELHLFVYPVARGQGQQLFADGGPATSFTLAGSEAYSNGVVHLHYAPAAPDAA
;
A
#
# COMPACT_ATOMS: atom_id res chain seq x y z
N MET A 1 -6.71 9.93 -15.49
CA MET A 1 -7.12 8.75 -14.68
C MET A 1 -5.96 8.37 -13.80
N GLY A 2 -6.17 8.31 -12.48
CA GLY A 2 -5.14 8.01 -11.51
C GLY A 2 -4.63 6.57 -11.58
N VAL A 3 -3.45 6.35 -11.01
CA VAL A 3 -2.76 5.05 -10.95
C VAL A 3 -2.74 4.57 -9.52
N ILE A 4 -3.39 3.43 -9.22
CA ILE A 4 -3.37 2.83 -7.88
C ILE A 4 -2.09 2.02 -7.70
N LYS A 5 -1.27 2.44 -6.73
CA LYS A 5 0.00 1.82 -6.36
C LYS A 5 -0.14 1.19 -4.98
N VAL A 6 -0.19 -0.13 -4.94
CA VAL A 6 -0.20 -0.88 -3.67
C VAL A 6 1.24 -1.16 -3.27
N HIS A 7 1.60 -0.78 -2.05
CA HIS A 7 2.90 -1.02 -1.44
C HIS A 7 2.73 -1.85 -0.18
N GLU A 8 3.49 -2.95 -0.09
CA GLU A 8 3.48 -3.82 1.08
C GLU A 8 4.90 -4.25 1.49
N PHE A 9 5.16 -4.22 2.79
CA PHE A 9 6.26 -4.98 3.39
C PHE A 9 5.76 -6.39 3.65
N ILE A 10 6.43 -7.39 3.08
CA ILE A 10 5.97 -8.77 3.07
C ILE A 10 7.10 -9.74 3.43
N ALA A 11 6.79 -10.75 4.21
CA ALA A 11 7.70 -11.85 4.50
C ALA A 11 7.72 -12.89 3.35
N LEU A 12 8.70 -13.79 3.32
CA LEU A 12 8.84 -14.83 2.29
C LEU A 12 7.62 -15.76 2.19
N ASP A 13 6.92 -15.96 3.28
CA ASP A 13 5.68 -16.76 3.34
C ASP A 13 4.40 -15.94 3.07
N GLY A 14 4.53 -14.70 2.59
CA GLY A 14 3.41 -13.85 2.20
C GLY A 14 2.74 -13.09 3.35
N VAL A 15 3.22 -13.23 4.58
CA VAL A 15 2.70 -12.49 5.74
C VAL A 15 3.12 -11.01 5.66
N PHE A 16 2.16 -10.11 5.80
CA PHE A 16 2.37 -8.66 5.76
C PHE A 16 1.75 -7.92 6.95
N GLU A 17 0.99 -8.63 7.79
CA GLU A 17 0.34 -8.07 8.97
C GLU A 17 1.37 -7.56 10.00
N ASP A 18 1.04 -6.41 10.63
CA ASP A 18 1.84 -5.75 11.66
C ASP A 18 3.34 -5.73 11.32
N PRO A 19 3.78 -4.90 10.37
CA PRO A 19 5.13 -4.96 9.83
C PRO A 19 6.21 -4.41 10.79
N SER A 20 5.95 -4.33 12.09
CA SER A 20 6.94 -3.91 13.10
C SER A 20 8.19 -4.82 13.11
N TRP A 21 8.06 -6.07 12.70
CA TRP A 21 9.18 -7.00 12.52
C TRP A 21 10.20 -6.54 11.47
N THR A 22 9.85 -5.65 10.57
CA THR A 22 10.78 -5.09 9.56
C THR A 22 11.93 -4.30 10.18
N PHE A 23 11.74 -3.74 11.38
CA PHE A 23 12.77 -2.96 12.08
C PHE A 23 14.01 -3.78 12.44
N GLU A 24 13.88 -5.11 12.55
CA GLU A 24 15.00 -6.02 12.84
C GLU A 24 16.05 -6.06 11.71
N PHE A 25 15.66 -5.69 10.48
CA PHE A 25 16.53 -5.75 9.29
C PHE A 25 17.26 -4.43 9.00
N GLY A 26 17.05 -3.40 9.83
CA GLY A 26 17.57 -2.07 9.56
C GLY A 26 16.98 -1.44 8.30
N PHE A 27 17.47 -0.25 7.97
CA PHE A 27 16.97 0.53 6.83
C PHE A 27 18.09 0.77 5.82
N ASP A 28 17.89 0.33 4.58
CA ASP A 28 18.81 0.60 3.47
C ASP A 28 18.47 1.97 2.85
N PRO A 29 19.43 2.89 2.66
CA PRO A 29 19.16 4.21 2.06
C PRO A 29 18.52 4.14 0.67
N LYS A 30 18.92 3.18 -0.18
CA LYS A 30 18.32 3.00 -1.51
C LYS A 30 16.86 2.56 -1.43
N MET A 31 16.52 1.73 -0.43
CA MET A 31 15.12 1.38 -0.15
C MET A 31 14.31 2.64 0.18
N GLY A 32 14.90 3.57 0.94
CA GLY A 32 14.32 4.87 1.23
C GLY A 32 14.08 5.71 -0.02
N GLU A 33 15.04 5.74 -0.94
CA GLU A 33 14.91 6.44 -2.23
C GLU A 33 13.77 5.83 -3.07
N THR A 34 13.66 4.51 -3.11
CA THR A 34 12.57 3.81 -3.81
C THR A 34 11.20 4.14 -3.21
N LEU A 35 11.08 4.10 -1.88
CA LEU A 35 9.85 4.48 -1.18
C LEU A 35 9.47 5.95 -1.43
N ALA A 36 10.46 6.85 -1.40
CA ALA A 36 10.26 8.26 -1.71
C ALA A 36 9.81 8.47 -3.18
N ALA A 37 10.34 7.70 -4.13
CA ALA A 37 9.91 7.76 -5.52
C ALA A 37 8.46 7.27 -5.70
N ILE A 38 8.06 6.21 -5.01
CA ILE A 38 6.68 5.71 -5.03
C ILE A 38 5.74 6.77 -4.45
N THR A 39 6.00 7.26 -3.24
CA THR A 39 5.16 8.25 -2.56
C THR A 39 5.15 9.58 -3.29
N GLY A 40 6.29 10.06 -3.77
CA GLY A 40 6.43 11.32 -4.51
C GLY A 40 5.67 11.35 -5.84
N SER A 41 5.32 10.19 -6.39
CA SER A 41 4.46 10.07 -7.58
C SER A 41 2.97 10.03 -7.27
N CYS A 42 2.59 10.07 -5.98
CA CYS A 42 1.21 9.94 -5.53
C CYS A 42 0.68 11.28 -4.97
N GLN A 43 -0.58 11.58 -5.28
CA GLN A 43 -1.30 12.78 -4.84
C GLN A 43 -2.47 12.46 -3.91
N ALA A 44 -2.71 11.19 -3.66
CA ALA A 44 -3.73 10.72 -2.75
C ALA A 44 -3.25 9.46 -2.02
N ILE A 45 -3.82 9.23 -0.84
CA ILE A 45 -3.62 8.03 -0.03
C ILE A 45 -4.97 7.35 0.16
N LEU A 46 -5.05 6.05 -0.08
CA LEU A 46 -6.27 5.25 0.12
C LEU A 46 -6.01 4.16 1.16
N LEU A 47 -6.76 4.18 2.24
CA LEU A 47 -6.57 3.31 3.40
C LEU A 47 -7.86 2.61 3.81
N GLY A 48 -7.75 1.40 4.31
CA GLY A 48 -8.79 0.80 5.13
C GLY A 48 -8.73 1.30 6.57
N ARG A 49 -9.82 1.15 7.32
CA ARG A 49 -9.95 1.69 8.69
C ARG A 49 -8.78 1.36 9.61
N ARG A 50 -8.40 0.08 9.73
CA ARG A 50 -7.34 -0.32 10.67
C ARG A 50 -6.00 0.34 10.35
N THR A 51 -5.63 0.39 9.07
CA THR A 51 -4.40 1.04 8.65
C THR A 51 -4.48 2.54 8.85
N PHE A 52 -5.64 3.16 8.58
CA PHE A 52 -5.86 4.57 8.84
C PHE A 52 -5.65 4.91 10.32
N GLU A 53 -6.25 4.15 11.24
CA GLU A 53 -6.11 4.36 12.69
C GLU A 53 -4.65 4.20 13.14
N MET A 54 -3.95 3.18 12.63
CA MET A 54 -2.53 2.93 12.92
C MET A 54 -1.63 4.04 12.36
N PHE A 55 -1.87 4.46 11.11
CA PHE A 55 -1.10 5.52 10.47
C PHE A 55 -1.35 6.88 11.12
N ALA A 56 -2.59 7.20 11.50
CA ALA A 56 -2.90 8.41 12.22
C ALA A 56 -2.13 8.48 13.55
N ALA A 57 -2.08 7.38 14.31
CA ALA A 57 -1.31 7.31 15.54
C ALA A 57 0.21 7.47 15.32
N ALA A 58 0.74 6.94 14.21
CA ALA A 58 2.16 6.98 13.91
C ALA A 58 2.63 8.30 13.29
N TRP A 59 1.82 8.94 12.47
CA TRP A 59 2.24 10.03 11.59
C TRP A 59 1.70 11.40 11.96
N SER A 60 0.50 11.50 12.58
CA SER A 60 -0.19 12.79 12.77
C SER A 60 0.61 13.84 13.56
N SER A 61 1.50 13.41 14.44
CA SER A 61 2.38 14.29 15.24
C SER A 61 3.82 14.35 14.76
N ARG A 62 4.17 13.55 13.73
CA ARG A 62 5.54 13.45 13.23
C ARG A 62 5.85 14.61 12.27
N THR A 63 7.05 15.17 12.38
CA THR A 63 7.52 16.29 11.55
C THR A 63 8.57 15.83 10.52
N ALA A 64 8.84 16.68 9.52
CA ALA A 64 9.87 16.41 8.52
C ALA A 64 11.27 16.21 9.12
N ASP A 65 11.58 16.87 10.24
CA ASP A 65 12.88 16.72 10.93
C ASP A 65 13.02 15.34 11.59
N GLN A 66 11.90 14.72 11.95
CA GLN A 66 11.87 13.39 12.57
C GLN A 66 11.84 12.27 11.53
N ASP A 67 11.16 12.51 10.41
CA ASP A 67 11.03 11.56 9.31
C ASP A 67 10.71 12.31 8.01
N PRO A 68 11.55 12.20 6.97
CA PRO A 68 11.33 12.86 5.68
C PRO A 68 10.01 12.48 4.99
N GLY A 69 9.43 11.34 5.32
CA GLY A 69 8.13 10.90 4.80
C GLY A 69 6.92 11.56 5.47
N ALA A 70 7.10 12.21 6.62
CA ALA A 70 5.99 12.78 7.39
C ALA A 70 5.14 13.80 6.61
N PRO A 71 5.71 14.72 5.80
CA PRO A 71 4.91 15.64 5.00
C PRO A 71 3.98 14.90 4.02
N PHE A 72 4.44 13.85 3.36
CA PHE A 72 3.59 13.08 2.47
C PHE A 72 2.35 12.55 3.20
N PHE A 73 2.53 11.90 4.35
CA PHE A 73 1.42 11.32 5.10
C PHE A 73 0.50 12.38 5.74
N ASN A 74 1.02 13.52 6.16
CA ASN A 74 0.24 14.56 6.83
C ASN A 74 -0.48 15.49 5.85
N ASP A 75 0.14 15.86 4.74
CA ASP A 75 -0.35 16.92 3.85
C ASP A 75 -1.18 16.37 2.68
N THR A 76 -0.91 15.12 2.26
CA THR A 76 -1.65 14.48 1.15
C THR A 76 -3.10 14.16 1.55
N SER A 77 -4.03 14.27 0.60
CA SER A 77 -5.43 13.88 0.77
C SER A 77 -5.57 12.39 1.05
N LYS A 78 -6.27 12.05 2.11
CA LYS A 78 -6.50 10.66 2.54
C LYS A 78 -7.95 10.26 2.36
N TYR A 79 -8.16 9.11 1.74
CA TYR A 79 -9.47 8.50 1.55
C TYR A 79 -9.55 7.21 2.36
N VAL A 80 -10.59 7.07 3.16
CA VAL A 80 -10.74 5.95 4.10
C VAL A 80 -11.94 5.10 3.74
N VAL A 81 -11.68 3.85 3.37
CA VAL A 81 -12.73 2.86 3.12
C VAL A 81 -13.15 2.24 4.45
N SER A 82 -14.35 2.57 4.92
CA SER A 82 -14.90 2.05 6.17
C SER A 82 -16.41 2.18 6.22
N GLY A 83 -17.10 1.09 6.56
CA GLY A 83 -18.54 1.14 6.87
C GLY A 83 -18.85 1.47 8.34
N SER A 84 -17.85 1.54 9.20
CA SER A 84 -18.05 1.70 10.65
C SER A 84 -17.44 2.98 11.23
N LEU A 85 -16.40 3.56 10.60
CA LEU A 85 -15.77 4.79 11.04
C LEU A 85 -16.75 5.96 10.89
N LYS A 86 -16.88 6.78 11.93
CA LYS A 86 -17.82 7.91 11.93
C LYS A 86 -17.13 9.24 11.68
N THR A 87 -15.90 9.38 12.16
CA THR A 87 -15.07 10.58 12.02
C THR A 87 -13.65 10.20 11.65
N ALA A 88 -13.00 11.01 10.84
CA ALA A 88 -11.60 10.87 10.46
C ALA A 88 -10.88 12.17 10.84
N GLU A 89 -10.30 12.20 12.04
CA GLU A 89 -9.73 13.42 12.61
C GLU A 89 -8.33 13.75 12.10
N TRP A 90 -7.64 12.78 11.51
CA TRP A 90 -6.35 13.03 10.89
C TRP A 90 -6.51 13.95 9.68
N ASN A 91 -5.66 14.97 9.61
CA ASN A 91 -5.76 16.05 8.62
C ASN A 91 -5.97 15.54 7.18
N ASN A 92 -6.74 16.27 6.38
CA ASN A 92 -7.06 15.98 4.97
C ASN A 92 -7.68 14.58 4.73
N SER A 93 -8.49 14.09 5.66
CA SER A 93 -9.09 12.75 5.58
C SER A 93 -10.58 12.79 5.22
N THR A 94 -11.00 11.91 4.32
CA THR A 94 -12.38 11.74 3.86
C THR A 94 -12.80 10.27 3.95
N ILE A 95 -13.94 10.00 4.59
CA ILE A 95 -14.52 8.66 4.68
C ILE A 95 -15.35 8.39 3.42
N LEU A 96 -15.02 7.33 2.68
CA LEU A 96 -15.74 6.92 1.46
C LEU A 96 -16.94 6.00 1.71
N GLY A 97 -17.09 5.51 2.95
CA GLY A 97 -18.07 4.46 3.25
C GLY A 97 -17.50 3.04 3.04
N PRO A 98 -18.37 2.02 3.01
CA PRO A 98 -17.96 0.64 2.74
C PRO A 98 -17.26 0.50 1.39
N TYR A 99 -16.45 -0.54 1.25
CA TYR A 99 -15.80 -0.84 -0.02
C TYR A 99 -16.82 -1.01 -1.16
N SER A 100 -16.56 -0.37 -2.27
CA SER A 100 -17.26 -0.53 -3.54
C SER A 100 -16.29 -0.27 -4.68
N ALA A 101 -16.18 -1.19 -5.62
CA ALA A 101 -15.34 -1.04 -6.80
C ALA A 101 -15.66 0.26 -7.58
N ASP A 102 -16.95 0.62 -7.67
CA ASP A 102 -17.38 1.85 -8.36
C ASP A 102 -16.93 3.12 -7.64
N THR A 103 -16.90 3.11 -6.30
CA THR A 103 -16.37 4.23 -5.51
C THR A 103 -14.87 4.40 -5.77
N ILE A 104 -14.13 3.29 -5.83
CA ILE A 104 -12.68 3.32 -6.11
C ILE A 104 -12.42 3.76 -7.56
N ARG A 105 -13.20 3.28 -8.53
CA ARG A 105 -13.09 3.75 -9.94
C ARG A 105 -13.32 5.25 -10.05
N LYS A 106 -14.36 5.79 -9.40
CA LYS A 106 -14.62 7.23 -9.39
C LYS A 106 -13.48 8.01 -8.77
N LEU A 107 -12.91 7.55 -7.65
CA LEU A 107 -11.73 8.17 -7.05
C LEU A 107 -10.55 8.16 -8.04
N LYS A 108 -10.32 7.05 -8.72
CA LYS A 108 -9.28 6.88 -9.72
C LYS A 108 -9.49 7.83 -10.91
N ASP A 109 -10.72 7.98 -11.39
CA ASP A 109 -11.06 8.90 -12.50
C ASP A 109 -10.84 10.38 -12.15
N GLN A 110 -11.02 10.74 -10.87
CA GLN A 110 -10.85 12.10 -10.37
C GLN A 110 -9.40 12.44 -10.01
N ALA A 111 -8.54 11.45 -9.85
CA ALA A 111 -7.15 11.66 -9.48
C ALA A 111 -6.29 11.98 -10.72
N ASP A 112 -5.47 13.03 -10.62
CA ASP A 112 -4.53 13.45 -11.68
C ASP A 112 -3.15 12.78 -11.56
N GLY A 113 -2.93 11.94 -10.54
CA GLY A 113 -1.67 11.27 -10.23
C GLY A 113 -1.85 9.94 -9.53
N GLY A 114 -0.78 9.44 -8.92
CA GLY A 114 -0.82 8.18 -8.18
C GLY A 114 -1.71 8.24 -6.94
N ILE A 115 -2.33 7.10 -6.62
CA ILE A 115 -3.06 6.85 -5.37
C ILE A 115 -2.27 5.79 -4.61
N TYR A 116 -1.67 6.20 -3.52
CA TYR A 116 -0.86 5.33 -2.67
C TYR A 116 -1.75 4.48 -1.76
N VAL A 117 -1.48 3.19 -1.72
CA VAL A 117 -2.11 2.23 -0.81
C VAL A 117 -1.01 1.47 -0.08
N SER A 118 -1.08 1.43 1.25
CA SER A 118 -0.19 0.61 2.06
C SER A 118 -0.98 -0.09 3.14
N GLY A 119 -0.65 -1.34 3.39
CA GLY A 119 -1.41 -2.16 4.31
C GLY A 119 -2.87 -2.30 3.87
N SER A 120 -3.78 -2.47 4.84
CA SER A 120 -5.21 -2.63 4.56
C SER A 120 -5.52 -3.91 3.76
N GLY A 121 -5.00 -5.03 4.20
CA GLY A 121 -5.04 -6.29 3.44
C GLY A 121 -6.40 -6.68 2.87
N THR A 122 -7.49 -6.42 3.58
CA THR A 122 -8.85 -6.64 3.04
C THR A 122 -9.12 -5.71 1.85
N LEU A 123 -8.71 -4.44 1.93
CA LEU A 123 -8.88 -3.48 0.85
C LEU A 123 -7.98 -3.83 -0.34
N ALA A 124 -6.70 -4.11 -0.12
CA ALA A 124 -5.76 -4.47 -1.17
C ALA A 124 -6.22 -5.72 -1.93
N ARG A 125 -6.63 -6.78 -1.21
CA ARG A 125 -7.18 -8.00 -1.83
C ARG A 125 -8.44 -7.74 -2.63
N ALA A 126 -9.37 -6.92 -2.12
CA ALA A 126 -10.59 -6.58 -2.85
C ALA A 126 -10.28 -5.81 -4.13
N MET A 127 -9.37 -4.85 -4.08
CA MET A 127 -8.96 -4.09 -5.27
C MET A 127 -8.20 -4.94 -6.29
N LEU A 128 -7.36 -5.88 -5.83
CA LEU A 128 -6.70 -6.86 -6.71
C LEU A 128 -7.72 -7.76 -7.42
N ALA A 129 -8.71 -8.27 -6.67
CA ALA A 129 -9.77 -9.12 -7.22
C ALA A 129 -10.65 -8.37 -8.25
N ASP A 130 -10.87 -7.07 -8.05
CA ASP A 130 -11.66 -6.22 -8.97
C ASP A 130 -10.83 -5.60 -10.10
N GLY A 131 -9.52 -5.95 -10.23
CA GLY A 131 -8.63 -5.45 -11.29
C GLY A 131 -8.37 -3.95 -11.22
N LEU A 132 -8.38 -3.36 -10.04
CA LEU A 132 -8.24 -1.91 -9.83
C LEU A 132 -6.81 -1.46 -9.54
N VAL A 133 -5.93 -2.39 -9.19
CA VAL A 133 -4.51 -2.11 -8.87
C VAL A 133 -3.72 -2.03 -10.18
N ASP A 134 -2.98 -0.95 -10.37
CA ASP A 134 -2.14 -0.74 -11.55
C ASP A 134 -0.68 -1.13 -11.30
N GLU A 135 -0.18 -0.87 -10.10
CA GLU A 135 1.17 -1.20 -9.68
C GLU A 135 1.14 -1.88 -8.30
N LEU A 136 1.88 -2.99 -8.19
CA LEU A 136 2.07 -3.71 -6.93
C LEU A 136 3.56 -3.73 -6.58
N HIS A 137 3.91 -3.04 -5.50
CA HIS A 137 5.25 -2.94 -4.98
C HIS A 137 5.38 -3.80 -3.72
N LEU A 138 6.13 -4.88 -3.80
CA LEU A 138 6.39 -5.78 -2.67
C LEU A 138 7.84 -5.63 -2.22
N PHE A 139 8.05 -5.25 -0.98
CA PHE A 139 9.35 -5.30 -0.33
C PHE A 139 9.43 -6.61 0.46
N VAL A 140 10.05 -7.60 -0.16
CA VAL A 140 10.13 -8.96 0.37
C VAL A 140 11.32 -9.06 1.32
N TYR A 141 11.04 -9.27 2.59
CA TYR A 141 12.03 -9.40 3.64
C TYR A 141 12.51 -10.86 3.79
N PRO A 142 13.77 -11.09 4.13
CA PRO A 142 14.37 -12.43 4.21
C PRO A 142 13.97 -13.17 5.50
N VAL A 143 12.66 -13.30 5.73
CA VAL A 143 12.08 -13.96 6.92
C VAL A 143 10.79 -14.67 6.55
N ALA A 144 10.52 -15.82 7.16
CA ALA A 144 9.21 -16.48 7.17
C ALA A 144 8.62 -16.33 8.57
N ARG A 145 7.39 -15.82 8.67
CA ARG A 145 6.71 -15.52 9.93
C ARG A 145 5.97 -16.72 10.51
N GLY A 146 5.48 -17.62 9.66
CA GLY A 146 4.73 -18.81 10.04
C GLY A 146 3.30 -18.55 10.52
N GLN A 147 2.96 -17.31 10.85
CA GLN A 147 1.63 -16.89 11.31
C GLN A 147 1.37 -15.41 10.95
N GLY A 148 0.12 -15.03 10.82
CA GLY A 148 -0.32 -13.68 10.45
C GLY A 148 -1.10 -13.67 9.14
N GLN A 149 -1.68 -12.52 8.79
CA GLN A 149 -2.41 -12.38 7.53
C GLN A 149 -1.45 -12.34 6.34
N GLN A 150 -1.76 -13.15 5.33
CA GLN A 150 -1.05 -13.16 4.06
C GLN A 150 -1.74 -12.23 3.05
N LEU A 151 -0.96 -11.60 2.16
CA LEU A 151 -1.51 -10.74 1.11
C LEU A 151 -2.36 -11.56 0.13
N PHE A 152 -1.86 -12.71 -0.29
CA PHE A 152 -2.60 -13.65 -1.13
C PHE A 152 -3.12 -14.79 -0.24
N ALA A 153 -4.39 -14.68 0.16
CA ALA A 153 -5.02 -15.67 1.04
C ALA A 153 -5.40 -16.94 0.27
N ASP A 154 -5.46 -18.05 0.99
CA ASP A 154 -5.90 -19.34 0.44
C ASP A 154 -7.31 -19.26 -0.15
N GLY A 155 -7.54 -19.98 -1.27
CA GLY A 155 -8.85 -20.12 -1.90
C GLY A 155 -9.29 -18.97 -2.80
N GLY A 156 -8.45 -17.95 -2.99
CA GLY A 156 -8.68 -16.90 -4.00
C GLY A 156 -8.41 -17.40 -5.43
N PRO A 157 -8.95 -16.70 -6.46
CA PRO A 157 -8.62 -17.01 -7.85
C PRO A 157 -7.14 -16.74 -8.12
N ALA A 158 -6.55 -17.54 -9.01
CA ALA A 158 -5.20 -17.25 -9.50
C ALA A 158 -5.17 -15.89 -10.21
N THR A 159 -4.18 -15.07 -9.87
CA THR A 159 -3.98 -13.77 -10.49
C THR A 159 -2.56 -13.71 -11.04
N SER A 160 -2.42 -13.35 -12.30
CA SER A 160 -1.13 -13.24 -12.97
C SER A 160 -0.66 -11.80 -12.99
N PHE A 161 0.65 -11.63 -12.85
CA PHE A 161 1.32 -10.33 -12.87
C PHE A 161 2.51 -10.37 -13.84
N THR A 162 2.84 -9.21 -14.40
CA THR A 162 4.06 -9.02 -15.18
C THR A 162 5.07 -8.27 -14.33
N LEU A 163 6.28 -8.81 -14.20
CA LEU A 163 7.37 -8.13 -13.50
C LEU A 163 7.80 -6.91 -14.30
N ALA A 164 7.66 -5.73 -13.71
CA ALA A 164 8.07 -4.45 -14.28
C ALA A 164 9.48 -4.04 -13.82
N GLY A 165 9.91 -4.47 -12.62
CA GLY A 165 11.23 -4.18 -12.09
C GLY A 165 11.52 -4.95 -10.80
N SER A 166 12.81 -5.06 -10.47
CA SER A 166 13.26 -5.63 -9.20
C SER A 166 14.57 -5.00 -8.76
N GLU A 167 14.76 -4.88 -7.44
CA GLU A 167 16.00 -4.38 -6.84
C GLU A 167 16.27 -5.11 -5.53
N ALA A 168 17.52 -5.50 -5.30
CA ALA A 168 17.96 -6.09 -4.04
C ALA A 168 18.76 -5.06 -3.22
N TYR A 169 18.47 -5.00 -1.92
CA TYR A 169 19.11 -4.06 -0.99
C TYR A 169 20.14 -4.77 -0.09
N SER A 170 21.04 -3.99 0.49
CA SER A 170 22.14 -4.51 1.31
C SER A 170 21.67 -5.21 2.60
N ASN A 171 20.45 -4.90 3.08
CA ASN A 171 19.83 -5.55 4.24
C ASN A 171 19.11 -6.85 3.90
N GLY A 172 19.24 -7.36 2.66
CA GLY A 172 18.62 -8.60 2.20
C GLY A 172 17.17 -8.47 1.73
N VAL A 173 16.58 -7.30 1.79
CA VAL A 173 15.24 -7.03 1.25
C VAL A 173 15.31 -6.99 -0.27
N VAL A 174 14.28 -7.54 -0.93
CA VAL A 174 14.11 -7.46 -2.40
C VAL A 174 12.82 -6.70 -2.69
N HIS A 175 12.94 -5.60 -3.43
CA HIS A 175 11.78 -4.92 -4.00
C HIS A 175 11.39 -5.58 -5.32
N LEU A 176 10.13 -5.93 -5.43
CA LEU A 176 9.50 -6.45 -6.65
C LEU A 176 8.40 -5.47 -7.07
N HIS A 177 8.48 -4.97 -8.28
CA HIS A 177 7.45 -4.14 -8.89
C HIS A 177 6.73 -4.93 -9.97
N TYR A 178 5.44 -5.11 -9.79
CA TYR A 178 4.56 -5.83 -10.71
C TYR A 178 3.47 -4.91 -11.26
N ALA A 179 3.08 -5.18 -12.50
CA ALA A 179 1.84 -4.70 -13.10
C ALA A 179 0.87 -5.88 -13.31
N PRO A 180 -0.45 -5.66 -13.38
CA PRO A 180 -1.38 -6.70 -13.81
C PRO A 180 -0.95 -7.28 -15.16
N ALA A 181 -1.01 -8.61 -15.30
CA ALA A 181 -0.80 -9.20 -16.62
C ALA A 181 -1.89 -8.72 -17.57
N ALA A 182 -1.52 -8.46 -18.84
CA ALA A 182 -2.52 -8.25 -19.86
C ALA A 182 -3.48 -9.46 -19.89
N PRO A 183 -4.80 -9.25 -20.06
CA PRO A 183 -5.70 -10.37 -20.27
C PRO A 183 -5.16 -11.17 -21.46
N ASP A 184 -5.00 -12.49 -21.27
CA ASP A 184 -4.59 -13.36 -22.36
C ASP A 184 -5.50 -13.08 -23.55
N ALA A 185 -4.89 -12.73 -24.67
CA ALA A 185 -5.63 -12.65 -25.94
C ALA A 185 -6.11 -14.07 -26.26
N ALA A 186 -7.39 -14.34 -25.93
CA ALA A 186 -8.06 -15.59 -26.22
C ALA A 186 -8.22 -15.79 -27.73
#